data_98b5d1869d0da251e6fa83533363cd0f
#
_entry.id   98b5d1869d0da251e6fa83533363cd0f
#
_cell.length_a   1.000
_cell.length_b   1.000
_cell.length_c   1.000
_cell.angle_alpha   90.00
_cell.angle_beta   90.00
_cell.angle_gamma   90.00
#
_symmetry.space_group_name_H-M   'P 1'
#
loop_
_entity.id
_entity.type
_entity.pdbx_description
1 polymer ?
#
loop_
_entity_poly.entity_id
_entity_poly.type
_entity_poly.pdbx_seq_one_letter_code
_entity_poly.pdbx_strand_id
1 'polypeptide(L)'
;MIFGVCHVLRYTPHTKALMRLLEEGAVGDIVSIEHLEPVGWWHDAHSFVRGNWGNEAASSPMLLAKSCHDLDWLRHVVGSPCRRVASFGSLVHFTREHQPPGAADRCLDCPAHIETACPYSARRIYLTALERGAIEWPVSVITDDPTERGVLTALREGPYGRCVYACDNDVVDHQVVQLEFEGGVTASFTMVAFTTMRGRQTRIFGSHGELTTDSRTITVDDFRTLERRVIDTEPIGDGALASGHGGGDEGLVVAMLNAVRQGDQQLVSSGADQSLESHLMVFAAEQARRRGTVEPVVLHAR
;
A
#
# COMPACT_ATOMS: atom_id res chain seq x y z
N MET A 1 16.79 -23.64 7.85
CA MET A 1 15.37 -23.47 7.41
C MET A 1 15.31 -22.16 6.62
N ILE A 2 14.70 -22.16 5.44
CA ILE A 2 14.50 -20.93 4.66
C ILE A 2 13.19 -20.31 5.09
N PHE A 3 13.20 -19.00 5.38
CA PHE A 3 12.05 -18.24 5.84
C PHE A 3 11.96 -16.91 5.09
N GLY A 4 10.76 -16.53 4.65
CA GLY A 4 10.51 -15.27 3.99
C GLY A 4 9.12 -14.75 4.32
N VAL A 5 9.00 -13.44 4.50
CA VAL A 5 7.72 -12.73 4.64
C VAL A 5 7.32 -12.17 3.28
N CYS A 6 6.01 -12.14 3.00
CA CYS A 6 5.50 -11.71 1.69
C CYS A 6 5.58 -10.18 1.48
N HIS A 7 6.73 -9.57 1.78
CA HIS A 7 7.02 -8.19 1.40
C HIS A 7 7.43 -8.12 -0.08
N VAL A 8 6.45 -8.40 -0.92
CA VAL A 8 6.62 -8.65 -2.36
C VAL A 8 7.16 -7.47 -3.14
N LEU A 9 6.99 -6.23 -2.65
CA LEU A 9 7.50 -5.03 -3.32
C LEU A 9 9.02 -5.04 -3.49
N ARG A 10 9.77 -5.68 -2.60
CA ARG A 10 11.22 -5.85 -2.71
C ARG A 10 11.64 -6.63 -3.96
N TYR A 11 10.76 -7.50 -4.46
CA TYR A 11 11.06 -8.46 -5.54
C TYR A 11 10.58 -8.01 -6.91
N THR A 12 9.89 -6.85 -6.99
CA THR A 12 9.44 -6.31 -8.28
C THR A 12 10.65 -5.97 -9.18
N PRO A 13 10.50 -6.10 -10.51
CA PRO A 13 11.51 -5.62 -11.46
C PRO A 13 11.87 -4.15 -11.23
N HIS A 14 10.86 -3.33 -10.90
CA HIS A 14 11.01 -1.93 -10.58
C HIS A 14 11.94 -1.70 -9.37
N THR A 15 11.67 -2.34 -8.23
CA THR A 15 12.51 -2.20 -7.03
C THR A 15 13.93 -2.69 -7.28
N LYS A 16 14.09 -3.81 -8.00
CA LYS A 16 15.42 -4.33 -8.37
C LYS A 16 16.21 -3.36 -9.25
N ALA A 17 15.53 -2.70 -10.20
CA ALA A 17 16.16 -1.67 -11.04
C ALA A 17 16.53 -0.43 -10.23
N LEU A 18 15.64 0.03 -9.35
CA LEU A 18 15.89 1.15 -8.45
C LEU A 18 17.09 0.88 -7.53
N MET A 19 17.13 -0.27 -6.86
CA MET A 19 18.24 -0.64 -5.97
C MET A 19 19.57 -0.67 -6.72
N ARG A 20 19.58 -1.20 -7.94
CA ARG A 20 20.80 -1.21 -8.78
C ARG A 20 21.28 0.20 -9.10
N LEU A 21 20.37 1.14 -9.44
CA LEU A 21 20.73 2.53 -9.66
C LEU A 21 21.32 3.21 -8.42
N LEU A 22 20.76 2.90 -7.24
CA LEU A 22 21.27 3.42 -5.97
C LEU A 22 22.66 2.83 -5.64
N GLU A 23 22.87 1.53 -5.84
CA GLU A 23 24.16 0.84 -5.68
C GLU A 23 25.23 1.37 -6.65
N GLU A 24 24.84 1.74 -7.87
CA GLU A 24 25.71 2.39 -8.87
C GLU A 24 26.03 3.86 -8.52
N GLY A 25 25.43 4.41 -7.46
CA GLY A 25 25.64 5.79 -7.02
C GLY A 25 24.98 6.83 -7.94
N ALA A 26 23.88 6.46 -8.60
CA ALA A 26 23.19 7.33 -9.57
C ALA A 26 22.75 8.67 -8.96
N VAL A 27 22.42 8.71 -7.67
CA VAL A 27 22.06 9.93 -6.93
C VAL A 27 23.05 10.25 -5.78
N GLY A 28 24.13 9.47 -5.64
CA GLY A 28 25.04 9.55 -4.49
C GLY A 28 24.40 9.00 -3.21
N ASP A 29 24.74 9.57 -2.05
CA ASP A 29 24.18 9.16 -0.77
C ASP A 29 22.74 9.64 -0.66
N ILE A 30 21.83 8.75 -0.21
CA ILE A 30 20.43 9.13 0.05
C ILE A 30 20.39 10.10 1.23
N VAL A 31 19.72 11.23 1.05
CA VAL A 31 19.52 12.26 2.08
C VAL A 31 18.09 12.20 2.63
N SER A 32 17.09 12.15 1.73
CA SER A 32 15.68 12.13 2.12
C SER A 32 14.81 11.41 1.09
N ILE A 33 13.66 10.89 1.51
CA ILE A 33 12.70 10.21 0.65
C ILE A 33 11.29 10.77 0.90
N GLU A 34 10.54 11.04 -0.17
CA GLU A 34 9.09 11.22 -0.16
C GLU A 34 8.43 9.99 -0.79
N HIS A 35 7.47 9.41 -0.10
CA HIS A 35 6.78 8.21 -0.58
C HIS A 35 5.28 8.31 -0.36
N LEU A 36 4.50 8.05 -1.41
CA LEU A 36 3.03 8.11 -1.40
C LEU A 36 2.44 6.76 -1.81
N GLU A 37 1.59 6.21 -0.95
CA GLU A 37 0.65 5.12 -1.30
C GLU A 37 -0.74 5.72 -1.61
N PRO A 38 -1.10 5.84 -2.89
CA PRO A 38 -2.42 6.30 -3.31
C PRO A 38 -3.39 5.13 -3.30
N VAL A 39 -3.99 4.84 -2.14
CA VAL A 39 -4.84 3.65 -1.91
C VAL A 39 -5.96 3.55 -2.95
N GLY A 40 -6.59 4.68 -3.26
CA GLY A 40 -7.72 4.77 -4.19
C GLY A 40 -9.08 4.74 -3.49
N TRP A 41 -9.92 5.67 -3.85
CA TRP A 41 -11.23 5.95 -3.22
C TRP A 41 -12.16 4.72 -3.17
N TRP A 42 -12.19 3.92 -4.22
CA TRP A 42 -13.06 2.74 -4.29
C TRP A 42 -12.44 1.52 -3.60
N HIS A 43 -11.11 1.39 -3.65
CA HIS A 43 -10.39 0.33 -2.95
C HIS A 43 -10.50 0.51 -1.44
N ASP A 44 -10.35 1.74 -0.95
CA ASP A 44 -10.55 2.05 0.45
C ASP A 44 -11.97 1.73 0.89
N ALA A 45 -12.98 2.22 0.15
CA ALA A 45 -14.39 1.93 0.41
C ALA A 45 -14.72 0.43 0.40
N HIS A 46 -14.03 -0.37 -0.45
CA HIS A 46 -14.17 -1.82 -0.52
C HIS A 46 -13.53 -2.51 0.67
N SER A 47 -12.23 -2.28 0.91
CA SER A 47 -11.41 -3.09 1.82
C SER A 47 -11.41 -2.56 3.26
N PHE A 48 -11.36 -1.22 3.42
CA PHE A 48 -11.10 -0.57 4.71
C PHE A 48 -12.32 0.14 5.32
N VAL A 49 -13.44 0.17 4.58
CA VAL A 49 -14.72 0.66 5.11
C VAL A 49 -15.73 -0.48 5.22
N ARG A 50 -16.04 -1.18 4.12
CA ARG A 50 -17.05 -2.26 4.09
C ARG A 50 -16.48 -3.63 4.40
N GLY A 51 -15.21 -3.85 4.05
CA GLY A 51 -14.52 -5.12 4.14
C GLY A 51 -13.97 -5.45 5.51
N ASN A 52 -13.32 -6.59 5.59
CA ASN A 52 -12.77 -7.16 6.82
C ASN A 52 -11.59 -6.39 7.42
N TRP A 53 -11.03 -5.41 6.70
CA TRP A 53 -9.95 -4.53 7.19
C TRP A 53 -10.48 -3.20 7.76
N GLY A 54 -11.81 -3.03 7.85
CA GLY A 54 -12.43 -1.78 8.26
C GLY A 54 -12.39 -1.52 9.77
N ASN A 55 -12.19 -2.55 10.60
CA ASN A 55 -12.20 -2.41 12.04
C ASN A 55 -10.89 -2.91 12.66
N GLU A 56 -10.26 -2.04 13.46
CA GLU A 56 -8.93 -2.29 14.01
C GLU A 56 -8.93 -3.48 15.00
N ALA A 57 -9.94 -3.57 15.85
CA ALA A 57 -10.03 -4.65 16.83
C ALA A 57 -10.31 -6.01 16.20
N ALA A 58 -11.04 -6.04 15.07
CA ALA A 58 -11.34 -7.26 14.34
C ALA A 58 -10.21 -7.69 13.39
N SER A 59 -9.32 -6.76 13.01
CA SER A 59 -8.21 -7.05 12.09
C SER A 59 -6.90 -6.41 12.55
N SER A 60 -6.63 -5.17 12.14
CA SER A 60 -5.43 -4.41 12.49
C SER A 60 -5.57 -2.95 12.05
N PRO A 61 -4.71 -2.02 12.52
CA PRO A 61 -4.63 -0.69 11.96
C PRO A 61 -4.38 -0.72 10.45
N MET A 62 -4.94 0.25 9.71
CA MET A 62 -4.77 0.32 8.25
C MET A 62 -3.30 0.39 7.83
N LEU A 63 -2.46 1.09 8.61
CA LEU A 63 -1.02 1.15 8.36
C LEU A 63 -0.38 -0.24 8.34
N LEU A 64 -0.83 -1.17 9.20
CA LEU A 64 -0.36 -2.55 9.18
C LEU A 64 -0.99 -3.36 8.04
N ALA A 65 -2.31 -3.29 7.88
CA ALA A 65 -3.03 -4.09 6.89
C ALA A 65 -2.67 -3.74 5.44
N LYS A 66 -2.35 -2.46 5.16
CA LYS A 66 -2.06 -1.95 3.81
C LYS A 66 -0.60 -1.57 3.62
N SER A 67 -0.09 -0.71 4.50
CA SER A 67 1.18 -0.02 4.26
C SER A 67 2.37 -0.59 5.02
N CYS A 68 2.23 -1.78 5.61
CA CYS A 68 3.41 -2.54 6.06
C CYS A 68 4.40 -2.78 4.92
N HIS A 69 3.89 -2.97 3.69
CA HIS A 69 4.71 -3.07 2.49
C HIS A 69 5.52 -1.80 2.20
N ASP A 70 4.94 -0.62 2.47
CA ASP A 70 5.57 0.67 2.17
C ASP A 70 6.66 0.99 3.18
N LEU A 71 6.41 0.77 4.47
CA LEU A 71 7.42 0.95 5.52
C LEU A 71 8.56 -0.06 5.37
N ASP A 72 8.24 -1.29 5.00
CA ASP A 72 9.22 -2.32 4.67
C ASP A 72 10.08 -1.93 3.45
N TRP A 73 9.45 -1.41 2.41
CA TRP A 73 10.13 -0.95 1.21
C TRP A 73 11.06 0.23 1.50
N LEU A 74 10.60 1.22 2.29
CA LEU A 74 11.43 2.34 2.73
C LEU A 74 12.65 1.87 3.51
N ARG A 75 12.46 0.93 4.46
CA ARG A 75 13.55 0.33 5.21
C ARG A 75 14.54 -0.39 4.30
N HIS A 76 14.05 -1.09 3.29
CA HIS A 76 14.87 -1.80 2.31
C HIS A 76 15.69 -0.82 1.45
N VAL A 77 15.06 0.24 0.94
CA VAL A 77 15.72 1.24 0.07
C VAL A 77 16.77 2.04 0.83
N VAL A 78 16.47 2.48 2.06
CA VAL A 78 17.42 3.23 2.88
C VAL A 78 18.60 2.35 3.34
N GLY A 79 18.36 1.06 3.56
CA GLY A 79 19.41 0.12 3.93
C GLY A 79 19.87 0.19 5.40
N SER A 80 19.44 1.20 6.18
CA SER A 80 19.81 1.37 7.59
C SER A 80 18.61 1.29 8.53
N PRO A 81 18.79 0.92 9.82
CA PRO A 81 17.70 0.85 10.80
C PRO A 81 16.98 2.17 11.01
N CYS A 82 15.66 2.10 11.22
CA CYS A 82 14.88 3.25 11.62
C CYS A 82 15.05 3.52 13.12
N ARG A 83 15.37 4.76 13.49
CA ARG A 83 15.61 5.17 14.88
C ARG A 83 14.33 5.59 15.60
N ARG A 84 13.51 6.41 14.93
CA ARG A 84 12.31 7.00 15.51
C ARG A 84 11.32 7.42 14.43
N VAL A 85 10.05 7.50 14.82
CA VAL A 85 8.96 7.87 13.95
C VAL A 85 8.03 8.88 14.63
N ALA A 86 7.38 9.74 13.83
CA ALA A 86 6.22 10.52 14.22
C ALA A 86 5.08 10.23 13.22
N SER A 87 3.83 10.26 13.65
CA SER A 87 2.71 9.94 12.78
C SER A 87 1.47 10.73 13.13
N PHE A 88 0.70 11.11 12.09
CA PHE A 88 -0.58 11.78 12.17
C PHE A 88 -1.54 11.13 11.19
N GLY A 89 -2.77 10.90 11.61
CA GLY A 89 -3.80 10.29 10.78
C GLY A 89 -5.09 10.08 11.56
N SER A 90 -6.20 10.07 10.87
CA SER A 90 -7.52 9.91 11.47
C SER A 90 -8.54 9.38 10.46
N LEU A 91 -9.70 8.99 10.94
CA LEU A 91 -10.90 8.73 10.15
C LEU A 91 -11.69 10.04 10.10
N VAL A 92 -11.69 10.71 8.93
CA VAL A 92 -12.34 12.02 8.79
C VAL A 92 -13.60 11.99 7.93
N HIS A 93 -13.70 11.07 6.97
CA HIS A 93 -14.76 11.13 5.97
C HIS A 93 -15.79 10.00 6.09
N PHE A 94 -15.36 8.77 6.28
CA PHE A 94 -16.26 7.61 6.30
C PHE A 94 -16.94 7.44 7.67
N THR A 95 -17.69 8.48 8.08
CA THR A 95 -18.38 8.54 9.36
C THR A 95 -19.85 8.91 9.14
N ARG A 96 -20.71 8.62 10.11
CA ARG A 96 -22.16 8.89 10.06
C ARG A 96 -22.46 10.38 9.84
N GLU A 97 -21.61 11.28 10.31
CA GLU A 97 -21.79 12.73 10.16
C GLU A 97 -21.72 13.20 8.69
N HIS A 98 -21.03 12.44 7.84
CA HIS A 98 -20.88 12.73 6.41
C HIS A 98 -21.92 12.03 5.54
N GLN A 99 -22.85 11.26 6.15
CA GLN A 99 -23.90 10.62 5.37
C GLN A 99 -24.82 11.69 4.75
N PRO A 100 -25.01 11.68 3.41
CA PRO A 100 -25.91 12.64 2.77
C PRO A 100 -27.33 12.57 3.36
N PRO A 101 -27.99 13.72 3.61
CA PRO A 101 -29.35 13.74 4.10
C PRO A 101 -30.29 12.90 3.21
N GLY A 102 -31.04 12.00 3.83
CA GLY A 102 -31.95 11.08 3.13
C GLY A 102 -31.33 9.85 2.52
N ALA A 103 -29.99 9.66 2.66
CA ALA A 103 -29.35 8.44 2.25
C ALA A 103 -29.76 7.27 3.15
N ALA A 104 -29.92 6.08 2.54
CA ALA A 104 -30.21 4.86 3.28
C ALA A 104 -28.92 4.20 3.84
N ASP A 105 -29.07 3.28 4.79
CA ASP A 105 -27.95 2.52 5.34
C ASP A 105 -27.40 1.42 4.40
N ARG A 106 -28.11 1.17 3.29
CA ARG A 106 -27.64 0.27 2.21
C ARG A 106 -27.76 0.95 0.86
N CYS A 107 -26.78 0.74 -0.01
CA CYS A 107 -26.74 1.38 -1.33
C CYS A 107 -27.91 0.98 -2.24
N LEU A 108 -28.45 -0.25 -2.11
CA LEU A 108 -29.57 -0.71 -2.91
C LEU A 108 -30.90 -0.04 -2.53
N ASP A 109 -30.99 0.44 -1.30
CA ASP A 109 -32.20 1.11 -0.76
C ASP A 109 -32.08 2.64 -0.84
N CYS A 110 -30.92 3.14 -1.26
CA CYS A 110 -30.65 4.58 -1.32
C CYS A 110 -31.47 5.23 -2.45
N PRO A 111 -32.09 6.41 -2.23
CA PRO A 111 -32.80 7.16 -3.28
C PRO A 111 -31.88 7.40 -4.49
N ALA A 112 -32.39 7.19 -5.69
CA ALA A 112 -31.65 7.20 -6.93
C ALA A 112 -30.78 8.46 -7.14
N HIS A 113 -31.34 9.65 -6.78
CA HIS A 113 -30.60 10.90 -6.93
C HIS A 113 -29.39 11.03 -5.99
N ILE A 114 -29.47 10.42 -4.80
CA ILE A 114 -28.34 10.37 -3.83
C ILE A 114 -27.35 9.30 -4.27
N GLU A 115 -27.82 8.11 -4.61
CA GLU A 115 -27.01 6.97 -5.02
C GLU A 115 -26.14 7.30 -6.25
N THR A 116 -26.76 7.91 -7.27
CA THR A 116 -26.07 8.30 -8.51
C THR A 116 -24.99 9.37 -8.29
N ALA A 117 -25.21 10.27 -7.34
CA ALA A 117 -24.21 11.29 -6.97
C ALA A 117 -23.10 10.77 -6.06
N CYS A 118 -23.30 9.62 -5.40
CA CYS A 118 -22.34 9.08 -4.45
C CYS A 118 -21.14 8.43 -5.16
N PRO A 119 -19.91 8.90 -4.96
CA PRO A 119 -18.73 8.27 -5.55
C PRO A 119 -18.50 6.85 -5.02
N TYR A 120 -18.92 6.58 -3.79
CA TYR A 120 -18.71 5.30 -3.08
C TYR A 120 -19.88 4.33 -3.23
N SER A 121 -20.82 4.57 -4.16
CA SER A 121 -21.92 3.66 -4.39
C SER A 121 -21.44 2.22 -4.64
N ALA A 122 -22.02 1.25 -3.93
CA ALA A 122 -21.70 -0.15 -4.14
C ALA A 122 -22.12 -0.64 -5.54
N ARG A 123 -23.23 -0.09 -6.10
CA ARG A 123 -23.62 -0.37 -7.49
C ARG A 123 -22.52 0.09 -8.45
N ARG A 124 -22.04 1.32 -8.28
CA ARG A 124 -20.97 1.89 -9.12
C ARG A 124 -19.69 1.05 -9.04
N ILE A 125 -19.28 0.64 -7.85
CA ILE A 125 -18.04 -0.14 -7.68
C ILE A 125 -18.18 -1.53 -8.30
N TYR A 126 -19.22 -2.29 -7.96
CA TYR A 126 -19.27 -3.71 -8.30
C TYR A 126 -19.97 -4.01 -9.62
N LEU A 127 -21.09 -3.33 -9.92
CA LEU A 127 -21.79 -3.58 -11.19
C LEU A 127 -21.02 -2.98 -12.37
N THR A 128 -20.40 -1.79 -12.21
CA THR A 128 -19.54 -1.25 -13.29
C THR A 128 -18.30 -2.10 -13.51
N ALA A 129 -17.73 -2.71 -12.47
CA ALA A 129 -16.64 -3.66 -12.64
C ALA A 129 -17.10 -4.88 -13.45
N LEU A 130 -18.25 -5.44 -13.09
CA LEU A 130 -18.84 -6.59 -13.81
C LEU A 130 -19.17 -6.26 -15.27
N GLU A 131 -19.77 -5.08 -15.55
CA GLU A 131 -20.06 -4.61 -16.91
C GLU A 131 -18.80 -4.50 -17.80
N ARG A 132 -17.67 -4.22 -17.18
CA ARG A 132 -16.34 -4.17 -17.84
C ARG A 132 -15.67 -5.54 -17.94
N GLY A 133 -16.35 -6.61 -17.53
CA GLY A 133 -15.81 -7.97 -17.54
C GLY A 133 -14.83 -8.29 -16.41
N ALA A 134 -14.70 -7.42 -15.42
CA ALA A 134 -13.86 -7.65 -14.26
C ALA A 134 -14.60 -8.56 -13.24
N ILE A 135 -14.44 -9.87 -13.42
CA ILE A 135 -15.02 -10.91 -12.53
C ILE A 135 -14.10 -11.25 -11.34
N GLU A 136 -12.82 -10.89 -11.44
CA GLU A 136 -11.84 -11.03 -10.39
C GLU A 136 -12.06 -9.98 -9.29
N TRP A 137 -11.02 -9.67 -8.53
CA TRP A 137 -11.09 -8.63 -7.52
C TRP A 137 -11.56 -7.27 -8.10
N PRO A 138 -12.54 -6.57 -7.49
CA PRO A 138 -13.15 -6.80 -6.18
C PRO A 138 -14.41 -7.70 -6.21
N VAL A 139 -14.91 -8.13 -7.37
CA VAL A 139 -16.17 -8.90 -7.50
C VAL A 139 -16.05 -10.27 -6.85
N SER A 140 -14.96 -10.99 -7.08
CA SER A 140 -14.70 -12.32 -6.52
C SER A 140 -14.64 -12.37 -4.98
N VAL A 141 -14.45 -11.20 -4.33
CA VAL A 141 -14.46 -11.12 -2.85
C VAL A 141 -15.88 -11.11 -2.30
N ILE A 142 -16.84 -10.59 -3.06
CA ILE A 142 -18.21 -10.42 -2.57
C ILE A 142 -19.14 -11.58 -2.95
N THR A 143 -18.84 -12.33 -4.00
CA THR A 143 -19.65 -13.43 -4.48
C THR A 143 -18.85 -14.39 -5.35
N ASP A 144 -19.20 -15.69 -5.26
CA ASP A 144 -18.74 -16.75 -6.20
C ASP A 144 -19.60 -16.83 -7.48
N ASP A 145 -20.74 -16.09 -7.52
CA ASP A 145 -21.60 -15.96 -8.70
C ASP A 145 -21.36 -14.60 -9.37
N PRO A 146 -20.42 -14.49 -10.34
CA PRO A 146 -20.08 -13.23 -10.99
C PRO A 146 -21.13 -12.82 -12.05
N THR A 147 -22.41 -12.96 -11.73
CA THR A 147 -23.53 -12.45 -12.50
C THR A 147 -24.12 -11.22 -11.81
N GLU A 148 -24.87 -10.40 -12.58
CA GLU A 148 -25.59 -9.26 -12.00
C GLU A 148 -26.48 -9.69 -10.82
N ARG A 149 -27.18 -10.82 -10.95
CA ARG A 149 -28.01 -11.39 -9.91
C ARG A 149 -27.21 -11.75 -8.66
N GLY A 150 -26.06 -12.43 -8.82
CA GLY A 150 -25.19 -12.81 -7.72
C GLY A 150 -24.62 -11.60 -7.00
N VAL A 151 -24.13 -10.61 -7.75
CA VAL A 151 -23.65 -9.33 -7.19
C VAL A 151 -24.75 -8.60 -6.44
N LEU A 152 -25.96 -8.46 -7.01
CA LEU A 152 -27.08 -7.79 -6.34
C LEU A 152 -27.51 -8.52 -5.06
N THR A 153 -27.48 -9.84 -5.05
CA THR A 153 -27.76 -10.64 -3.84
C THR A 153 -26.70 -10.38 -2.77
N ALA A 154 -25.42 -10.42 -3.12
CA ALA A 154 -24.32 -10.13 -2.21
C ALA A 154 -24.39 -8.70 -1.64
N LEU A 155 -24.76 -7.72 -2.46
CA LEU A 155 -24.96 -6.33 -2.02
C LEU A 155 -26.20 -6.15 -1.13
N ARG A 156 -27.22 -6.98 -1.29
CA ARG A 156 -28.42 -6.92 -0.44
C ARG A 156 -28.15 -7.53 0.94
N GLU A 157 -27.47 -8.65 0.99
CA GLU A 157 -27.34 -9.47 2.19
C GLU A 157 -26.00 -9.26 2.92
N GLY A 158 -24.92 -9.09 2.17
CA GLY A 158 -23.56 -8.99 2.67
C GLY A 158 -23.12 -7.61 3.14
N PRO A 159 -21.91 -7.50 3.69
CA PRO A 159 -21.38 -6.24 4.23
C PRO A 159 -21.08 -5.21 3.14
N TYR A 160 -20.77 -5.63 1.93
CA TYR A 160 -20.30 -4.75 0.85
C TYR A 160 -21.39 -3.88 0.24
N GLY A 161 -22.67 -4.14 0.53
CA GLY A 161 -23.78 -3.28 0.16
C GLY A 161 -24.11 -2.18 1.16
N ARG A 162 -23.46 -2.12 2.31
CA ARG A 162 -23.66 -1.07 3.32
C ARG A 162 -23.25 0.31 2.76
N CYS A 163 -23.92 1.35 3.25
CA CYS A 163 -23.49 2.72 3.04
C CYS A 163 -22.14 2.94 3.72
N VAL A 164 -21.15 3.53 3.04
CA VAL A 164 -19.81 3.77 3.62
C VAL A 164 -19.83 4.66 4.86
N TYR A 165 -20.86 5.49 4.99
CA TYR A 165 -21.06 6.37 6.13
C TYR A 165 -21.82 5.71 7.29
N ALA A 166 -22.29 4.47 7.10
CA ALA A 166 -23.06 3.70 8.06
C ALA A 166 -22.38 2.37 8.43
N CYS A 167 -21.09 2.24 8.10
CA CYS A 167 -20.29 1.12 8.51
C CYS A 167 -19.77 1.30 9.94
N ASP A 168 -19.22 0.24 10.48
CA ASP A 168 -18.58 0.16 11.80
C ASP A 168 -17.05 0.27 11.72
N ASN A 169 -16.54 0.83 10.62
CA ASN A 169 -15.13 1.07 10.40
C ASN A 169 -14.58 2.12 11.39
N ASP A 170 -13.36 1.88 11.87
CA ASP A 170 -12.64 2.77 12.79
C ASP A 170 -11.17 3.00 12.40
N VAL A 171 -10.72 2.35 11.33
CA VAL A 171 -9.38 2.57 10.79
C VAL A 171 -9.27 3.95 10.12
N VAL A 172 -8.07 4.50 10.06
CA VAL A 172 -7.81 5.81 9.46
C VAL A 172 -8.09 5.79 7.94
N ASP A 173 -8.54 6.91 7.36
CA ASP A 173 -8.69 7.07 5.91
C ASP A 173 -7.51 7.86 5.27
N HIS A 174 -6.63 8.38 6.08
CA HIS A 174 -5.35 8.97 5.70
C HIS A 174 -4.36 8.93 6.86
N GLN A 175 -3.06 8.83 6.54
CA GLN A 175 -2.00 8.83 7.53
C GLN A 175 -0.68 9.34 6.95
N VAL A 176 0.04 10.16 7.70
CA VAL A 176 1.39 10.60 7.38
C VAL A 176 2.33 10.06 8.44
N VAL A 177 3.47 9.51 8.01
CA VAL A 177 4.53 9.00 8.88
C VAL A 177 5.84 9.67 8.52
N GLN A 178 6.50 10.27 9.50
CA GLN A 178 7.86 10.80 9.38
C GLN A 178 8.82 9.83 10.03
N LEU A 179 9.87 9.47 9.32
CA LEU A 179 10.86 8.48 9.75
C LEU A 179 12.25 9.10 9.75
N GLU A 180 13.04 8.77 10.77
CA GLU A 180 14.47 9.06 10.83
C GLU A 180 15.23 7.77 10.98
N PHE A 181 16.18 7.53 10.08
CA PHE A 181 17.03 6.35 10.04
C PHE A 181 18.41 6.61 10.64
N GLU A 182 19.14 5.56 10.97
CA GLU A 182 20.54 5.68 11.34
C GLU A 182 21.34 6.31 10.19
N GLY A 183 22.30 7.16 10.53
CA GLY A 183 23.03 7.96 9.53
C GLY A 183 22.35 9.28 9.15
N GLY A 184 21.13 9.56 9.67
CA GLY A 184 20.44 10.84 9.48
C GLY A 184 19.55 10.93 8.25
N VAL A 185 19.39 9.86 7.49
CA VAL A 185 18.41 9.79 6.39
C VAL A 185 16.99 9.96 6.95
N THR A 186 16.18 10.74 6.26
CA THR A 186 14.77 10.94 6.63
C THR A 186 13.84 10.44 5.54
N ALA A 187 12.62 10.03 5.93
CA ALA A 187 11.57 9.75 4.96
C ALA A 187 10.23 10.32 5.43
N SER A 188 9.45 10.81 4.47
CA SER A 188 8.05 11.20 4.63
C SER A 188 7.18 10.22 3.85
N PHE A 189 6.33 9.50 4.56
CA PHE A 189 5.37 8.57 3.96
C PHE A 189 3.95 9.10 4.11
N THR A 190 3.17 9.02 3.05
CA THR A 190 1.74 9.37 3.05
C THR A 190 0.93 8.22 2.50
N MET A 191 -0.08 7.79 3.25
CA MET A 191 -1.14 6.88 2.83
C MET A 191 -2.45 7.65 2.80
N VAL A 192 -3.20 7.58 1.70
CA VAL A 192 -4.45 8.32 1.58
C VAL A 192 -5.48 7.61 0.69
N ALA A 193 -6.73 7.54 1.21
CA ALA A 193 -7.87 6.95 0.51
C ALA A 193 -8.32 7.77 -0.72
N PHE A 194 -8.29 9.10 -0.62
CA PHE A 194 -8.93 10.05 -1.55
C PHE A 194 -8.11 10.30 -2.82
N THR A 195 -7.74 9.22 -3.49
CA THR A 195 -6.97 9.26 -4.74
C THR A 195 -7.59 8.39 -5.81
N THR A 196 -7.17 8.58 -7.07
CA THR A 196 -7.31 7.52 -8.05
C THR A 196 -6.30 6.43 -7.74
N MET A 197 -6.74 5.16 -7.72
CA MET A 197 -5.83 4.03 -7.52
C MET A 197 -4.81 3.97 -8.64
N ARG A 198 -3.53 4.02 -8.27
CA ARG A 198 -2.37 3.95 -9.18
C ARG A 198 -1.14 3.44 -8.43
N GLY A 199 -0.03 3.26 -9.13
CA GLY A 199 1.24 2.89 -8.52
C GLY A 199 1.71 3.91 -7.47
N ARG A 200 2.55 3.45 -6.56
CA ARG A 200 3.21 4.28 -5.56
C ARG A 200 4.05 5.37 -6.22
N GLN A 201 4.08 6.54 -5.62
CA GLN A 201 4.89 7.65 -6.10
C GLN A 201 6.00 7.94 -5.11
N THR A 202 7.24 7.97 -5.61
CA THR A 202 8.41 8.16 -4.75
C THR A 202 9.36 9.17 -5.35
N ARG A 203 9.93 10.00 -4.48
CA ARG A 203 11.08 10.87 -4.78
C ARG A 203 12.20 10.54 -3.81
N ILE A 204 13.40 10.34 -4.34
CA ILE A 204 14.62 10.10 -3.55
C ILE A 204 15.57 11.27 -3.83
N PHE A 205 15.91 11.99 -2.79
CA PHE A 205 16.85 13.09 -2.83
C PHE A 205 18.21 12.60 -2.39
N GLY A 206 19.16 12.62 -3.29
CA GLY A 206 20.54 12.21 -3.03
C GLY A 206 21.51 13.38 -3.08
N SER A 207 22.74 13.13 -2.65
CA SER A 207 23.81 14.15 -2.63
C SER A 207 24.28 14.57 -4.04
N HIS A 208 24.06 13.73 -5.06
CA HIS A 208 24.51 13.96 -6.43
C HIS A 208 23.39 13.96 -7.46
N GLY A 209 22.15 13.73 -7.05
CA GLY A 209 21.03 13.65 -7.98
C GLY A 209 19.69 13.49 -7.28
N GLU A 210 18.63 13.53 -8.06
CA GLU A 210 17.25 13.24 -7.67
C GLU A 210 16.71 12.07 -8.49
N LEU A 211 15.95 11.20 -7.84
CA LEU A 211 15.25 10.11 -8.51
C LEU A 211 13.75 10.24 -8.23
N THR A 212 12.92 10.15 -9.28
CA THR A 212 11.47 10.10 -9.16
C THR A 212 10.93 8.82 -9.81
N THR A 213 9.87 8.24 -9.22
CA THR A 213 9.25 7.05 -9.78
C THR A 213 7.76 6.94 -9.45
N ASP A 214 7.01 6.25 -10.32
CA ASP A 214 5.58 5.93 -10.20
C ASP A 214 5.28 4.42 -10.08
N SER A 215 6.27 3.63 -9.66
CA SER A 215 6.28 2.16 -9.63
C SER A 215 6.46 1.46 -10.99
N ARG A 216 6.61 2.21 -12.07
CA ARG A 216 6.89 1.72 -13.41
C ARG A 216 8.10 2.43 -14.01
N THR A 217 8.04 3.73 -14.06
CA THR A 217 9.08 4.56 -14.68
C THR A 217 9.99 5.11 -13.58
N ILE A 218 11.30 5.02 -13.78
CA ILE A 218 12.31 5.65 -12.93
C ILE A 218 12.95 6.78 -13.74
N THR A 219 12.88 7.99 -13.22
CA THR A 219 13.59 9.16 -13.79
C THR A 219 14.71 9.55 -12.85
N VAL A 220 15.93 9.69 -13.38
CA VAL A 220 17.12 10.13 -12.62
C VAL A 220 17.61 11.44 -13.22
N ASP A 221 17.71 12.47 -12.39
CA ASP A 221 18.35 13.76 -12.69
C ASP A 221 19.71 13.81 -12.00
N ASP A 222 20.81 13.72 -12.76
CA ASP A 222 22.19 13.76 -12.22
C ASP A 222 22.67 15.22 -12.14
N PHE A 223 22.96 15.72 -10.94
CA PHE A 223 23.41 17.11 -10.73
C PHE A 223 24.83 17.38 -11.25
N ARG A 224 25.65 16.32 -11.43
CA ARG A 224 27.02 16.45 -11.89
C ARG A 224 27.11 16.65 -13.41
N THR A 225 26.21 15.97 -14.14
CA THR A 225 26.20 15.99 -15.61
C THR A 225 25.08 16.85 -16.18
N LEU A 226 24.06 17.18 -15.36
CA LEU A 226 22.79 17.82 -15.73
C LEU A 226 21.97 16.99 -16.72
N GLU A 227 22.24 15.69 -16.79
CA GLU A 227 21.53 14.75 -17.63
C GLU A 227 20.31 14.17 -16.92
N ARG A 228 19.25 13.97 -17.70
CA ARG A 228 18.05 13.23 -17.28
C ARG A 228 18.00 11.88 -17.99
N ARG A 229 17.87 10.81 -17.22
CA ARG A 229 17.65 9.44 -17.72
C ARG A 229 16.26 8.97 -17.33
N VAL A 230 15.55 8.32 -18.25
CA VAL A 230 14.24 7.71 -17.99
C VAL A 230 14.35 6.22 -18.29
N ILE A 231 13.94 5.41 -17.34
CA ILE A 231 14.03 3.95 -17.38
C ILE A 231 12.63 3.39 -17.17
N ASP A 232 12.10 2.67 -18.17
CA ASP A 232 10.86 1.90 -18.03
C ASP A 232 11.21 0.52 -17.46
N THR A 233 10.53 0.13 -16.39
CA THR A 233 10.75 -1.13 -15.67
C THR A 233 9.58 -2.09 -15.85
N GLU A 234 8.91 -2.07 -17.01
CA GLU A 234 7.82 -3.01 -17.28
C GLU A 234 8.23 -4.46 -16.95
N PRO A 235 7.34 -5.22 -16.30
CA PRO A 235 7.58 -6.65 -16.12
C PRO A 235 7.71 -7.31 -17.49
N ILE A 236 8.82 -8.01 -17.73
CA ILE A 236 9.00 -8.81 -18.93
C ILE A 236 8.21 -10.10 -18.74
N GLY A 237 7.07 -10.25 -19.43
CA GLY A 237 6.29 -11.50 -19.41
C GLY A 237 4.86 -11.32 -19.88
N ASP A 238 4.40 -12.30 -20.66
CA ASP A 238 3.02 -12.39 -21.12
C ASP A 238 2.10 -12.83 -19.98
N GLY A 239 1.25 -11.95 -19.52
CA GLY A 239 -0.03 -12.31 -18.95
C GLY A 239 -0.14 -12.47 -17.42
N ALA A 240 -0.98 -13.37 -16.98
CA ALA A 240 -1.63 -13.45 -15.68
C ALA A 240 -0.73 -13.55 -14.44
N LEU A 241 0.50 -14.03 -14.54
CA LEU A 241 1.45 -14.11 -13.42
C LEU A 241 2.15 -12.77 -13.13
N ALA A 242 2.26 -11.89 -14.12
CA ALA A 242 2.85 -10.55 -13.94
C ALA A 242 1.91 -9.55 -13.23
N SER A 243 0.63 -9.90 -13.05
CA SER A 243 -0.41 -8.99 -12.53
C SER A 243 -0.37 -8.78 -11.01
N GLY A 244 0.17 -9.72 -10.23
CA GLY A 244 0.27 -9.60 -8.78
C GLY A 244 1.38 -8.62 -8.35
N HIS A 245 1.01 -7.51 -7.69
CA HIS A 245 1.93 -6.52 -7.14
C HIS A 245 3.09 -6.12 -8.10
N GLY A 246 2.78 -5.98 -9.40
CA GLY A 246 3.79 -5.60 -10.41
C GLY A 246 4.91 -6.64 -10.61
N GLY A 247 4.61 -7.95 -10.49
CA GLY A 247 5.56 -9.04 -10.61
C GLY A 247 6.31 -9.40 -9.31
N GLY A 248 5.95 -8.75 -8.21
CA GLY A 248 6.59 -8.99 -6.91
C GLY A 248 6.28 -10.38 -6.34
N ASP A 249 5.05 -10.88 -6.54
CA ASP A 249 4.64 -12.21 -6.08
C ASP A 249 5.47 -13.31 -6.74
N GLU A 250 5.62 -13.25 -8.06
CA GLU A 250 6.48 -14.18 -8.81
C GLU A 250 7.95 -14.03 -8.39
N GLY A 251 8.42 -12.80 -8.26
CA GLY A 251 9.79 -12.51 -7.84
C GLY A 251 10.13 -13.11 -6.48
N LEU A 252 9.21 -13.07 -5.51
CA LEU A 252 9.37 -13.71 -4.21
C LEU A 252 9.40 -15.24 -4.33
N VAL A 253 8.47 -15.84 -5.09
CA VAL A 253 8.44 -17.30 -5.29
C VAL A 253 9.76 -17.78 -5.89
N VAL A 254 10.27 -17.11 -6.92
CA VAL A 254 11.56 -17.43 -7.54
C VAL A 254 12.71 -17.31 -6.53
N ALA A 255 12.74 -16.25 -5.72
CA ALA A 255 13.76 -16.08 -4.69
C ALA A 255 13.71 -17.21 -3.64
N MET A 256 12.52 -17.57 -3.16
CA MET A 256 12.30 -18.68 -2.22
C MET A 256 12.75 -20.02 -2.80
N LEU A 257 12.39 -20.35 -4.04
CA LEU A 257 12.81 -21.58 -4.69
C LEU A 257 14.33 -21.66 -4.85
N ASN A 258 14.98 -20.56 -5.22
CA ASN A 258 16.43 -20.50 -5.34
C ASN A 258 17.11 -20.66 -3.96
N ALA A 259 16.59 -20.00 -2.94
CA ALA A 259 17.09 -20.13 -1.57
C ALA A 259 17.01 -21.58 -1.05
N VAL A 260 15.89 -22.24 -1.29
CA VAL A 260 15.72 -23.67 -0.91
C VAL A 260 16.69 -24.57 -1.68
N ARG A 261 16.84 -24.37 -2.99
CA ARG A 261 17.75 -25.17 -3.84
C ARG A 261 19.22 -25.03 -3.44
N GLN A 262 19.63 -23.82 -3.01
CA GLN A 262 21.01 -23.53 -2.65
C GLN A 262 21.28 -23.64 -1.15
N GLY A 263 20.24 -23.80 -0.33
CA GLY A 263 20.35 -23.79 1.14
C GLY A 263 20.77 -22.43 1.71
N ASP A 264 20.53 -21.35 0.96
CA ASP A 264 21.02 -20.01 1.30
C ASP A 264 19.85 -19.05 1.62
N GLN A 265 19.72 -18.69 2.91
CA GLN A 265 18.72 -17.74 3.40
C GLN A 265 18.93 -16.31 2.83
N GLN A 266 20.15 -15.92 2.48
CA GLN A 266 20.47 -14.56 2.03
C GLN A 266 19.85 -14.23 0.67
N LEU A 267 19.44 -15.23 -0.10
CA LEU A 267 18.69 -15.05 -1.35
C LEU A 267 17.26 -14.55 -1.14
N VAL A 268 16.75 -14.56 0.11
CA VAL A 268 15.44 -14.03 0.49
C VAL A 268 15.65 -12.73 1.25
N SER A 269 15.45 -11.60 0.58
CA SER A 269 15.68 -10.25 1.15
C SER A 269 14.64 -9.84 2.21
N SER A 270 13.49 -10.55 2.30
CA SER A 270 12.44 -10.34 3.31
C SER A 270 12.51 -11.41 4.41
N GLY A 271 13.68 -11.62 4.98
CA GLY A 271 13.88 -12.53 6.12
C GLY A 271 13.25 -12.03 7.41
N ALA A 272 13.31 -12.89 8.47
CA ALA A 272 12.61 -12.63 9.73
C ALA A 272 13.02 -11.31 10.41
N ASP A 273 14.34 -11.06 10.51
CA ASP A 273 14.85 -9.90 11.26
C ASP A 273 14.49 -8.58 10.60
N GLN A 274 14.61 -8.49 9.27
CA GLN A 274 14.25 -7.28 8.52
C GLN A 274 12.74 -7.04 8.53
N SER A 275 11.94 -8.09 8.40
CA SER A 275 10.48 -7.99 8.44
C SER A 275 9.98 -7.64 9.85
N LEU A 276 10.63 -8.13 10.90
CA LEU A 276 10.33 -7.71 12.27
C LEU A 276 10.58 -6.21 12.44
N GLU A 277 11.71 -5.70 11.97
CA GLU A 277 12.05 -4.28 12.06
C GLU A 277 11.00 -3.41 11.38
N SER A 278 10.60 -3.74 10.15
CA SER A 278 9.58 -2.99 9.42
C SER A 278 8.21 -3.01 10.13
N HIS A 279 7.82 -4.11 10.76
CA HIS A 279 6.61 -4.17 11.59
C HIS A 279 6.73 -3.34 12.87
N LEU A 280 7.89 -3.31 13.51
CA LEU A 280 8.13 -2.43 14.68
C LEU A 280 8.04 -0.95 14.28
N MET A 281 8.45 -0.57 13.07
CA MET A 281 8.22 0.78 12.54
C MET A 281 6.72 1.10 12.47
N VAL A 282 5.90 0.16 11.98
CA VAL A 282 4.43 0.32 11.94
C VAL A 282 3.86 0.49 13.34
N PHE A 283 4.24 -0.36 14.29
CA PHE A 283 3.73 -0.28 15.66
C PHE A 283 4.14 1.01 16.37
N ALA A 284 5.38 1.45 16.17
CA ALA A 284 5.84 2.72 16.70
C ALA A 284 5.10 3.90 16.07
N ALA A 285 4.81 3.87 14.75
CA ALA A 285 4.03 4.89 14.07
C ALA A 285 2.58 4.96 14.59
N GLU A 286 1.94 3.83 14.83
CA GLU A 286 0.61 3.77 15.44
C GLU A 286 0.61 4.30 16.88
N GLN A 287 1.62 3.97 17.65
CA GLN A 287 1.80 4.51 19.00
C GLN A 287 2.00 6.03 18.97
N ALA A 288 2.86 6.52 18.08
CA ALA A 288 3.10 7.95 17.87
C ALA A 288 1.81 8.70 17.51
N ARG A 289 1.02 8.16 16.57
CA ARG A 289 -0.27 8.73 16.14
C ARG A 289 -1.26 8.85 17.31
N ARG A 290 -1.38 7.80 18.13
CA ARG A 290 -2.34 7.75 19.24
C ARG A 290 -1.95 8.64 20.41
N ARG A 291 -0.64 8.81 20.65
CA ARG A 291 -0.11 9.59 21.78
C ARG A 291 0.24 11.02 21.43
N GLY A 292 0.37 11.36 20.15
CA GLY A 292 0.86 12.65 19.69
C GLY A 292 2.35 12.88 20.05
N THR A 293 3.15 11.82 19.96
CA THR A 293 4.57 11.80 20.37
C THR A 293 5.46 11.36 19.22
N VAL A 294 6.77 11.51 19.40
CA VAL A 294 7.79 10.85 18.59
C VAL A 294 8.19 9.57 19.32
N GLU A 295 8.06 8.43 18.68
CA GLU A 295 8.34 7.12 19.29
C GLU A 295 9.63 6.51 18.73
N PRO A 296 10.48 5.92 19.57
CA PRO A 296 11.63 5.16 19.11
C PRO A 296 11.20 3.84 18.48
N VAL A 297 11.92 3.39 17.45
CA VAL A 297 11.81 2.03 16.92
C VAL A 297 12.83 1.18 17.65
N VAL A 298 12.38 0.35 18.57
CA VAL A 298 13.27 -0.44 19.44
C VAL A 298 13.28 -1.89 18.96
N LEU A 299 14.42 -2.30 18.41
CA LEU A 299 14.75 -3.72 18.28
C LEU A 299 15.24 -4.19 19.66
N HIS A 300 14.43 -4.97 20.36
CA HIS A 300 14.91 -5.61 21.58
C HIS A 300 16.07 -6.54 21.20
N ALA A 301 17.26 -6.20 21.67
CA ALA A 301 18.41 -7.11 21.57
C ALA A 301 18.03 -8.46 22.22
N ARG A 302 18.26 -9.55 21.48
CA ARG A 302 18.11 -10.92 21.97
C ARG A 302 19.20 -11.24 23.00
#